data_c2863dfb521a72b02613051c39cbc1ac
#
_entry.id   c2863dfb521a72b02613051c39cbc1ac
#
_cell.length_a   1.000
_cell.length_b   1.000
_cell.length_c   1.000
_cell.angle_alpha   90.00
_cell.angle_beta   90.00
_cell.angle_gamma   90.00
#
_symmetry.space_group_name_H-M   'P 1'
#
loop_
_entity.id
_entity.type
_entity.pdbx_description
1 polymer ?
#
loop_
_entity_poly.entity_id
_entity_poly.type
_entity_poly.pdbx_seq_one_letter_code
_entity_poly.pdbx_strand_id
1 'polypeptide(L)'
;NVFAHELQCHGKAELSADEIFAAVAKVHKRVSGGYATVALIARYGLVAFRDPNGIRPLVFGKRETEAGTEYMVASESVSMDTLGFELIRDVAPGEAIYITVDGELHTQQCAESPKLTPCIFEHVYFARPDSIMDGVSVYKARLRQGEKLAEKILRDRPDHDIDVVIPIPDS
;
A
#
# COMPACT_ATOMS: atom_id res chain seq x y z
N ASN A 1 -0.02 17.03 -8.09
CA ASN A 1 0.55 18.39 -8.34
C ASN A 1 1.85 18.65 -7.57
N VAL A 2 1.96 18.28 -6.26
CA VAL A 2 3.19 18.51 -5.48
C VAL A 2 4.36 17.72 -6.08
N PHE A 3 4.17 16.41 -6.37
CA PHE A 3 5.19 15.58 -6.99
C PHE A 3 5.65 16.12 -8.35
N ALA A 4 4.70 16.50 -9.23
CA ALA A 4 5.05 17.06 -10.53
C ALA A 4 5.81 18.40 -10.39
N HIS A 5 5.47 19.21 -9.40
CA HIS A 5 6.20 20.46 -9.10
C HIS A 5 7.64 20.17 -8.66
N GLU A 6 7.84 19.22 -7.76
CA GLU A 6 9.19 18.83 -7.30
C GLU A 6 10.05 18.28 -8.45
N LEU A 7 9.48 17.48 -9.36
CA LEU A 7 10.18 17.02 -10.56
C LEU A 7 10.62 18.17 -11.47
N GLN A 8 9.76 19.18 -11.68
CA GLN A 8 10.07 20.33 -12.52
C GLN A 8 11.19 21.21 -11.94
N CYS A 9 11.33 21.27 -10.62
CA CYS A 9 12.38 22.06 -9.96
C CYS A 9 13.80 21.55 -10.21
N HIS A 10 13.97 20.36 -10.80
CA HIS A 10 15.31 19.82 -11.12
C HIS A 10 15.91 20.35 -12.42
N GLY A 11 15.14 20.95 -13.31
CA GLY A 11 15.63 21.76 -14.45
C GLY A 11 16.48 21.05 -15.49
N LYS A 12 16.58 19.70 -15.44
CA LYS A 12 17.40 18.90 -16.37
C LYS A 12 16.57 18.36 -17.54
N ALA A 13 17.24 18.13 -18.66
CA ALA A 13 16.61 17.60 -19.88
C ALA A 13 16.23 16.12 -19.75
N GLU A 14 16.89 15.37 -18.86
CA GLU A 14 16.66 13.96 -18.59
C GLU A 14 16.52 13.72 -17.09
N LEU A 15 15.56 12.87 -16.72
CA LEU A 15 15.30 12.46 -15.32
C LEU A 15 16.02 11.14 -15.05
N SER A 16 16.86 11.14 -14.02
CA SER A 16 17.46 9.92 -13.45
C SER A 16 16.58 9.36 -12.31
N ALA A 17 16.83 8.10 -11.93
CA ALA A 17 16.18 7.49 -10.76
C ALA A 17 16.43 8.31 -9.48
N ASP A 18 17.65 8.80 -9.28
CA ASP A 18 18.00 9.62 -8.10
C ASP A 18 17.20 10.92 -8.02
N GLU A 19 16.96 11.57 -9.17
CA GLU A 19 16.16 12.80 -9.21
C GLU A 19 14.68 12.54 -8.91
N ILE A 20 14.16 11.40 -9.39
CA ILE A 20 12.79 10.96 -9.06
C ILE A 20 12.67 10.70 -7.55
N PHE A 21 13.62 9.98 -6.95
CA PHE A 21 13.63 9.71 -5.52
C PHE A 21 13.84 10.98 -4.68
N ALA A 22 14.70 11.90 -5.13
CA ALA A 22 14.86 13.19 -4.49
C ALA A 22 13.56 14.03 -4.51
N ALA A 23 12.79 13.96 -5.59
CA ALA A 23 11.47 14.61 -5.67
C ALA A 23 10.47 13.97 -4.69
N VAL A 24 10.45 12.63 -4.58
CA VAL A 24 9.62 11.93 -3.58
C VAL A 24 10.01 12.33 -2.16
N ALA A 25 11.30 12.38 -1.84
CA ALA A 25 11.77 12.82 -0.52
C ALA A 25 11.29 14.23 -0.16
N LYS A 26 11.24 15.14 -1.13
CA LYS A 26 10.66 16.49 -0.93
C LYS A 26 9.15 16.45 -0.74
N VAL A 27 8.44 15.56 -1.46
CA VAL A 27 7.00 15.33 -1.24
C VAL A 27 6.74 14.91 0.20
N HIS A 28 7.51 13.96 0.74
CA HIS A 28 7.37 13.49 2.13
C HIS A 28 7.57 14.60 3.17
N LYS A 29 8.38 15.62 2.86
CA LYS A 29 8.57 16.79 3.73
C LYS A 29 7.44 17.81 3.65
N ARG A 30 6.72 17.86 2.54
CA ARG A 30 5.67 18.88 2.27
C ARG A 30 4.27 18.39 2.53
N VAL A 31 4.04 17.08 2.44
CA VAL A 31 2.72 16.46 2.55
C VAL A 31 2.65 15.65 3.83
N SER A 32 1.60 15.84 4.61
CA SER A 32 1.31 15.07 5.81
C SER A 32 0.05 14.23 5.66
N GLY A 33 -0.07 13.18 6.48
CA GLY A 33 -1.20 12.25 6.46
C GLY A 33 -0.90 10.96 5.70
N GLY A 34 -1.94 10.17 5.43
CA GLY A 34 -1.82 8.89 4.74
C GLY A 34 -2.03 9.03 3.23
N TYR A 35 -1.08 8.53 2.46
CA TYR A 35 -1.19 8.48 0.99
C TYR A 35 -0.40 7.32 0.38
N ALA A 36 -0.94 6.80 -0.70
CA ALA A 36 -0.22 5.94 -1.64
C ALA A 36 -0.38 6.58 -3.03
N THR A 37 0.73 6.75 -3.72
CA THR A 37 0.74 7.44 -5.01
C THR A 37 1.32 6.51 -6.07
N VAL A 38 0.64 6.45 -7.21
CA VAL A 38 1.15 5.84 -8.45
C VAL A 38 1.10 6.89 -9.53
N ALA A 39 2.20 7.11 -10.22
CA ALA A 39 2.33 8.10 -11.27
C ALA A 39 3.09 7.53 -12.47
N LEU A 40 2.54 7.75 -13.66
CA LEU A 40 3.24 7.47 -14.90
C LEU A 40 3.95 8.74 -15.37
N ILE A 41 5.27 8.66 -15.52
CA ILE A 41 6.10 9.72 -16.07
C ILE A 41 6.36 9.39 -17.54
N ALA A 42 5.76 10.18 -18.44
CA ALA A 42 5.86 9.93 -19.88
C ALA A 42 7.32 9.80 -20.34
N ARG A 43 7.65 8.74 -21.05
CA ARG A 43 8.97 8.35 -21.55
C ARG A 43 9.94 7.77 -20.50
N TYR A 44 9.64 7.89 -19.19
CA TYR A 44 10.55 7.46 -18.13
C TYR A 44 10.09 6.20 -17.42
N GLY A 45 8.79 6.06 -17.13
CA GLY A 45 8.26 4.87 -16.49
C GLY A 45 7.24 5.13 -15.40
N LEU A 46 7.07 4.16 -14.53
CA LEU A 46 6.11 4.16 -13.43
C LEU A 46 6.82 4.43 -12.11
N VAL A 47 6.30 5.39 -11.34
CA VAL A 47 6.74 5.67 -9.97
C VAL A 47 5.61 5.36 -9.01
N ALA A 48 5.93 4.66 -7.93
CA ALA A 48 4.99 4.43 -6.83
C ALA A 48 5.67 4.72 -5.50
N PHE A 49 4.95 5.35 -4.55
CA PHE A 49 5.50 5.61 -3.23
C PHE A 49 4.41 5.65 -2.15
N ARG A 50 4.81 5.24 -0.95
CA ARG A 50 3.95 5.13 0.23
C ARG A 50 4.29 6.22 1.23
N ASP A 51 3.28 6.73 1.94
CA ASP A 51 3.49 7.73 2.99
C ASP A 51 4.49 7.28 4.07
N PRO A 52 5.19 8.22 4.75
CA PRO A 52 6.22 7.90 5.75
C PRO A 52 5.74 7.10 6.95
N ASN A 53 4.44 7.06 7.20
CA ASN A 53 3.84 6.31 8.31
C ASN A 53 3.21 4.98 7.85
N GLY A 54 3.18 4.70 6.54
CA GLY A 54 2.55 3.50 6.00
C GLY A 54 1.07 3.40 6.34
N ILE A 55 0.37 4.54 6.44
CA ILE A 55 -1.07 4.59 6.76
C ILE A 55 -1.88 3.96 5.63
N ARG A 56 -1.57 4.34 4.37
CA ARG A 56 -2.21 3.73 3.20
C ARG A 56 -1.43 2.51 2.74
N PRO A 57 -2.11 1.42 2.35
CA PRO A 57 -1.45 0.24 1.83
C PRO A 57 -0.91 0.47 0.42
N LEU A 58 0.19 -0.17 0.10
CA LEU A 58 0.76 -0.24 -1.23
C LEU A 58 1.62 -1.50 -1.34
N VAL A 59 1.36 -2.31 -2.35
CA VAL A 59 2.07 -3.56 -2.63
C VAL A 59 2.61 -3.54 -4.04
N PHE A 60 3.63 -4.33 -4.33
CA PHE A 60 4.08 -4.57 -5.69
C PHE A 60 4.42 -6.05 -5.92
N GLY A 61 4.25 -6.45 -7.15
CA GLY A 61 4.47 -7.81 -7.61
C GLY A 61 5.09 -7.84 -9.00
N LYS A 62 5.45 -9.01 -9.44
CA LYS A 62 6.03 -9.28 -10.75
C LYS A 62 5.36 -10.47 -11.42
N ARG A 63 5.52 -10.53 -12.73
CA ARG A 63 5.18 -11.68 -13.56
C ARG A 63 6.25 -11.85 -14.63
N GLU A 64 6.72 -13.09 -14.80
CA GLU A 64 7.64 -13.42 -15.89
C GLU A 64 6.84 -13.74 -17.15
N THR A 65 7.21 -13.15 -18.27
CA THR A 65 6.60 -13.37 -19.60
C THR A 65 7.69 -13.65 -20.62
N GLU A 66 7.29 -14.09 -21.81
CA GLU A 66 8.24 -14.27 -22.93
C GLU A 66 8.94 -12.96 -23.33
N ALA A 67 8.31 -11.82 -23.07
CA ALA A 67 8.85 -10.50 -23.35
C ALA A 67 9.74 -9.93 -22.24
N GLY A 68 9.84 -10.61 -21.09
CA GLY A 68 10.57 -10.18 -19.91
C GLY A 68 9.73 -10.08 -18.65
N THR A 69 10.30 -9.48 -17.62
CA THR A 69 9.62 -9.28 -16.33
C THR A 69 8.67 -8.09 -16.41
N GLU A 70 7.41 -8.32 -16.07
CA GLU A 70 6.39 -7.27 -15.88
C GLU A 70 6.22 -6.98 -14.40
N TYR A 71 5.98 -5.73 -14.06
CA TYR A 71 5.72 -5.29 -12.68
C TYR A 71 4.32 -4.71 -12.55
N MET A 72 3.73 -4.93 -11.38
CA MET A 72 2.43 -4.38 -11.00
C MET A 72 2.51 -3.74 -9.62
N VAL A 73 1.86 -2.60 -9.47
CA VAL A 73 1.67 -1.91 -8.19
C VAL A 73 0.18 -1.79 -7.90
N ALA A 74 -0.22 -2.09 -6.68
CA ALA A 74 -1.62 -2.04 -6.27
C ALA A 74 -1.76 -1.67 -4.79
N SER A 75 -2.96 -1.31 -4.36
CA SER A 75 -3.27 -1.09 -2.95
C SER A 75 -3.43 -2.40 -2.18
N GLU A 76 -3.80 -3.49 -2.87
CA GLU A 76 -4.13 -4.77 -2.24
C GLU A 76 -3.53 -5.95 -3.00
N SER A 77 -3.09 -6.99 -2.28
CA SER A 77 -2.48 -8.19 -2.84
C SER A 77 -3.42 -8.98 -3.75
N VAL A 78 -4.73 -8.96 -3.48
CA VAL A 78 -5.73 -9.65 -4.30
C VAL A 78 -5.72 -9.22 -5.77
N SER A 79 -5.29 -7.99 -6.06
CA SER A 79 -5.14 -7.52 -7.43
C SER A 79 -4.03 -8.27 -8.18
N MET A 80 -2.96 -8.67 -7.47
CA MET A 80 -1.88 -9.48 -8.01
C MET A 80 -2.39 -10.88 -8.38
N ASP A 81 -3.08 -11.54 -7.44
CA ASP A 81 -3.64 -12.89 -7.64
C ASP A 81 -4.59 -12.93 -8.85
N THR A 82 -5.45 -11.93 -8.97
CA THR A 82 -6.44 -11.85 -10.06
C THR A 82 -5.79 -11.75 -11.43
N LEU A 83 -4.65 -11.08 -11.54
CA LEU A 83 -3.94 -10.83 -12.80
C LEU A 83 -2.74 -11.75 -13.02
N GLY A 84 -2.51 -12.72 -12.13
CA GLY A 84 -1.42 -13.69 -12.25
C GLY A 84 -0.04 -13.11 -11.99
N PHE A 85 0.06 -12.10 -11.14
CA PHE A 85 1.32 -11.57 -10.63
C PHE A 85 1.68 -12.22 -9.30
N GLU A 86 2.95 -12.53 -9.11
CA GLU A 86 3.50 -12.93 -7.82
C GLU A 86 3.73 -11.70 -6.95
N LEU A 87 3.16 -11.68 -5.75
CA LEU A 87 3.40 -10.63 -4.77
C LEU A 87 4.86 -10.69 -4.31
N ILE A 88 5.62 -9.61 -4.52
CA ILE A 88 6.98 -9.49 -3.99
C ILE A 88 6.93 -9.12 -2.51
N ARG A 89 6.31 -7.98 -2.19
CA ARG A 89 6.13 -7.49 -0.81
C ARG A 89 5.28 -6.22 -0.74
N ASP A 90 4.96 -5.81 0.47
CA ASP A 90 4.50 -4.45 0.74
C ASP A 90 5.61 -3.43 0.47
N VAL A 91 5.21 -2.24 0.00
CA VAL A 91 6.10 -1.07 -0.06
C VAL A 91 6.27 -0.54 1.36
N ALA A 92 7.51 -0.37 1.80
CA ALA A 92 7.79 0.11 3.14
C ALA A 92 7.29 1.55 3.35
N PRO A 93 7.01 1.96 4.60
CA PRO A 93 6.69 3.37 4.89
C PRO A 93 7.78 4.31 4.36
N GLY A 94 7.38 5.31 3.59
CA GLY A 94 8.29 6.29 3.00
C GLY A 94 9.15 5.80 1.84
N GLU A 95 9.00 4.56 1.42
CA GLU A 95 9.70 3.99 0.28
C GLU A 95 9.07 4.41 -1.04
N ALA A 96 9.90 4.58 -2.05
CA ALA A 96 9.51 4.72 -3.44
C ALA A 96 10.05 3.58 -4.30
N ILE A 97 9.26 3.22 -5.30
CA ILE A 97 9.57 2.27 -6.35
C ILE A 97 9.55 3.02 -7.67
N TYR A 98 10.54 2.82 -8.51
CA TYR A 98 10.57 3.32 -9.86
C TYR A 98 10.86 2.19 -10.84
N ILE A 99 10.00 2.02 -11.82
CA ILE A 99 10.11 1.03 -12.88
C ILE A 99 10.29 1.79 -14.19
N THR A 100 11.45 1.62 -14.82
CA THR A 100 11.77 2.29 -16.09
C THR A 100 10.92 1.75 -17.24
N VAL A 101 10.90 2.45 -18.37
CA VAL A 101 10.24 1.95 -19.61
C VAL A 101 10.87 0.66 -20.14
N ASP A 102 12.13 0.40 -19.81
CA ASP A 102 12.87 -0.81 -20.20
C ASP A 102 12.70 -1.95 -19.18
N GLY A 103 11.89 -1.73 -18.13
CA GLY A 103 11.56 -2.75 -17.13
C GLY A 103 12.58 -2.90 -16.00
N GLU A 104 13.50 -1.94 -15.82
CA GLU A 104 14.39 -1.95 -14.65
C GLU A 104 13.65 -1.46 -13.39
N LEU A 105 13.81 -2.22 -12.31
CA LEU A 105 13.24 -1.92 -11.00
C LEU A 105 14.26 -1.23 -10.10
N HIS A 106 13.93 -0.03 -9.64
CA HIS A 106 14.70 0.71 -8.64
C HIS A 106 13.82 0.94 -7.40
N THR A 107 14.41 0.82 -6.21
CA THR A 107 13.72 1.09 -4.94
C THR A 107 14.60 1.93 -4.03
N GLN A 108 14.01 2.88 -3.31
CA GLN A 108 14.74 3.72 -2.38
C GLN A 108 13.87 4.17 -1.21
N GLN A 109 14.46 4.18 0.00
CA GLN A 109 13.85 4.83 1.15
C GLN A 109 14.00 6.36 1.00
N CYS A 110 12.86 7.05 0.89
CA CYS A 110 12.82 8.50 0.64
C CYS A 110 12.42 9.32 1.88
N ALA A 111 11.98 8.68 2.97
CA ALA A 111 11.65 9.36 4.22
C ALA A 111 12.82 9.29 5.21
N GLU A 112 13.04 10.38 5.97
CA GLU A 112 14.11 10.46 6.98
C GLU A 112 13.82 9.61 8.25
N SER A 113 12.55 9.49 8.63
CA SER A 113 12.12 8.77 9.84
C SER A 113 10.85 7.96 9.58
N PRO A 114 10.93 6.91 8.74
CA PRO A 114 9.77 6.09 8.44
C PRO A 114 9.32 5.29 9.66
N LYS A 115 8.01 5.17 9.86
CA LYS A 115 7.45 4.39 10.96
C LYS A 115 6.14 3.74 10.52
N LEU A 116 6.04 2.42 10.62
CA LEU A 116 4.81 1.72 10.29
C LEU A 116 3.74 1.98 11.37
N THR A 117 2.70 2.71 10.98
CA THR A 117 1.52 3.01 11.81
C THR A 117 0.25 2.84 10.97
N PRO A 118 -0.09 1.60 10.57
CA PRO A 118 -1.18 1.33 9.65
C PRO A 118 -2.53 1.75 10.26
N CYS A 119 -3.46 2.12 9.39
CA CYS A 119 -4.80 2.47 9.81
C CYS A 119 -5.62 1.19 10.05
N ILE A 120 -6.22 1.05 11.24
CA ILE A 120 -7.08 -0.09 11.56
C ILE A 120 -8.28 -0.20 10.62
N PHE A 121 -8.77 0.90 10.06
CA PHE A 121 -9.89 0.92 9.12
C PHE A 121 -9.61 0.12 7.84
N GLU A 122 -8.37 0.01 7.42
CA GLU A 122 -7.99 -0.85 6.29
C GLU A 122 -8.39 -2.31 6.57
N HIS A 123 -8.11 -2.82 7.77
CA HIS A 123 -8.45 -4.18 8.16
C HIS A 123 -9.94 -4.36 8.49
N VAL A 124 -10.56 -3.37 9.13
CA VAL A 124 -11.97 -3.46 9.58
C VAL A 124 -12.93 -3.32 8.41
N TYR A 125 -12.66 -2.42 7.48
CA TYR A 125 -13.65 -1.98 6.51
C TYR A 125 -13.18 -1.96 5.06
N PHE A 126 -12.07 -1.27 4.74
CA PHE A 126 -11.72 -0.99 3.34
C PHE A 126 -11.20 -2.20 2.57
N ALA A 127 -10.27 -2.96 3.16
CA ALA A 127 -9.60 -4.05 2.45
C ALA A 127 -10.54 -5.23 2.20
N ARG A 128 -10.32 -5.91 1.09
CA ARG A 128 -11.00 -7.19 0.82
C ARG A 128 -10.54 -8.25 1.84
N PRO A 129 -11.45 -9.18 2.24
CA PRO A 129 -11.11 -10.22 3.22
C PRO A 129 -9.96 -11.13 2.79
N ASP A 130 -9.81 -11.35 1.49
CA ASP A 130 -8.80 -12.21 0.86
C ASP A 130 -7.43 -11.53 0.71
N SER A 131 -7.32 -10.25 1.04
CA SER A 131 -6.05 -9.50 0.98
C SER A 131 -5.12 -9.81 2.17
N ILE A 132 -3.81 -9.69 1.88
CA ILE A 132 -2.74 -9.65 2.88
C ILE A 132 -2.13 -8.25 2.85
N MET A 133 -2.03 -7.59 4.00
CA MET A 133 -1.49 -6.24 4.15
C MET A 133 -0.50 -6.18 5.31
N ASP A 134 0.69 -5.65 5.04
CA ASP A 134 1.80 -5.60 6.01
C ASP A 134 2.02 -6.97 6.73
N GLY A 135 1.91 -8.07 5.96
CA GLY A 135 2.04 -9.44 6.45
C GLY A 135 0.84 -9.97 7.25
N VAL A 136 -0.26 -9.22 7.36
CA VAL A 136 -1.46 -9.60 8.12
C VAL A 136 -2.60 -9.96 7.17
N SER A 137 -3.16 -11.18 7.31
CA SER A 137 -4.38 -11.57 6.60
C SER A 137 -5.58 -10.79 7.15
N VAL A 138 -6.27 -10.07 6.28
CA VAL A 138 -7.47 -9.29 6.62
C VAL A 138 -8.56 -10.19 7.20
N TYR A 139 -8.81 -11.36 6.60
CA TYR A 139 -9.77 -12.33 7.10
C TYR A 139 -9.47 -12.79 8.53
N LYS A 140 -8.22 -13.17 8.80
CA LYS A 140 -7.80 -13.60 10.16
C LYS A 140 -7.90 -12.45 11.17
N ALA A 141 -7.58 -11.24 10.76
CA ALA A 141 -7.73 -10.05 11.61
C ALA A 141 -9.20 -9.84 12.00
N ARG A 142 -10.13 -9.92 11.03
CA ARG A 142 -11.58 -9.80 11.28
C ARG A 142 -12.13 -10.92 12.17
N LEU A 143 -11.69 -12.17 11.96
CA LEU A 143 -12.06 -13.27 12.86
C LEU A 143 -11.66 -12.98 14.32
N ARG A 144 -10.40 -12.58 14.53
CA ARG A 144 -9.91 -12.25 15.89
C ARG A 144 -10.65 -11.06 16.51
N GLN A 145 -11.04 -10.08 15.70
CA GLN A 145 -11.86 -8.96 16.17
C GLN A 145 -13.25 -9.45 16.62
N GLY A 146 -13.87 -10.37 15.87
CA GLY A 146 -15.13 -11.00 16.22
C GLY A 146 -15.04 -11.80 17.53
N GLU A 147 -13.98 -12.60 17.69
CA GLU A 147 -13.69 -13.33 18.92
C GLU A 147 -13.58 -12.38 20.13
N LYS A 148 -12.79 -11.31 19.99
CA LYS A 148 -12.62 -10.32 21.05
C LYS A 148 -13.89 -9.54 21.36
N LEU A 149 -14.70 -9.28 20.35
CA LEU A 149 -16.02 -8.66 20.55
C LEU A 149 -16.98 -9.60 21.31
N ALA A 150 -17.00 -10.88 20.95
CA ALA A 150 -17.81 -11.88 21.66
C ALA A 150 -17.38 -12.00 23.13
N GLU A 151 -16.06 -12.12 23.40
CA GLU A 151 -15.53 -12.13 24.78
C GLU A 151 -15.96 -10.88 25.57
N LYS A 152 -15.94 -9.73 24.92
CA LYS A 152 -16.36 -8.47 25.54
C LYS A 152 -17.86 -8.46 25.86
N ILE A 153 -18.71 -8.90 24.94
CA ILE A 153 -20.18 -8.97 25.15
C ILE A 153 -20.48 -9.89 26.30
N LEU A 154 -19.91 -11.11 26.36
CA LEU A 154 -20.12 -12.08 27.43
C LEU A 154 -19.64 -11.55 28.78
N ARG A 155 -18.55 -10.77 28.83
CA ARG A 155 -18.06 -10.16 30.06
C ARG A 155 -18.97 -9.01 30.56
N ASP A 156 -19.36 -8.12 29.61
CA ASP A 156 -20.10 -6.90 29.96
C ASP A 156 -21.62 -7.15 30.12
N ARG A 157 -22.13 -8.26 29.57
CA ARG A 157 -23.52 -8.69 29.65
C ARG A 157 -23.62 -10.21 29.85
N PRO A 158 -23.23 -10.73 31.02
CA PRO A 158 -23.26 -12.18 31.28
C PRO A 158 -24.64 -12.79 31.22
N ASP A 159 -25.69 -12.00 31.55
CA ASP A 159 -27.10 -12.41 31.56
C ASP A 159 -27.83 -12.03 30.26
N HIS A 160 -27.11 -12.01 29.12
CA HIS A 160 -27.73 -11.70 27.84
C HIS A 160 -28.74 -12.76 27.41
N ASP A 161 -29.80 -12.33 26.73
CA ASP A 161 -30.88 -13.15 26.16
C ASP A 161 -30.77 -13.27 24.62
N ILE A 162 -29.55 -13.27 24.11
CA ILE A 162 -29.29 -13.37 22.68
C ILE A 162 -29.40 -14.83 22.22
N ASP A 163 -30.41 -15.14 21.41
CA ASP A 163 -30.60 -16.47 20.82
C ASP A 163 -29.87 -16.62 19.48
N VAL A 164 -29.74 -15.56 18.70
CA VAL A 164 -29.21 -15.60 17.34
C VAL A 164 -28.33 -14.39 17.03
N VAL A 165 -27.23 -14.62 16.36
CA VAL A 165 -26.38 -13.56 15.76
C VAL A 165 -26.48 -13.66 14.25
N ILE A 166 -26.81 -12.56 13.61
CA ILE A 166 -26.91 -12.47 12.15
C ILE A 166 -25.95 -11.42 11.63
N PRO A 167 -25.20 -11.69 10.54
CA PRO A 167 -24.37 -10.68 9.89
C PRO A 167 -25.26 -9.72 9.08
N ILE A 168 -24.80 -8.48 8.95
CA ILE A 168 -25.33 -7.54 7.96
C ILE A 168 -24.34 -7.55 6.80
N PRO A 169 -24.70 -8.14 5.62
CA PRO A 169 -23.81 -8.20 4.49
C PRO A 169 -23.63 -6.82 3.86
N ASP A 170 -22.48 -6.60 3.24
CA ASP A 170 -22.14 -5.40 2.48
C ASP A 170 -22.20 -4.08 3.28
N SER A 171 -21.93 -4.15 4.56
CA SER A 171 -21.83 -2.96 5.42
C SER A 171 -20.40 -2.53 5.65
#